data_47d6f00cf55e0ce97e4c467e3a8b5062
#
_entry.id   47d6f00cf55e0ce97e4c467e3a8b5062
#
_cell.length_a   1.000
_cell.length_b   1.000
_cell.length_c   1.000
_cell.angle_alpha   90.00
_cell.angle_beta   90.00
_cell.angle_gamma   90.00
#
_symmetry.space_group_name_H-M   'P 1'
#
loop_
_entity.id
_entity.type
_entity.pdbx_description
1 polymer ?
#
loop_
_entity_poly.entity_id
_entity_poly.type
_entity_poly.pdbx_seq_one_letter_code
_entity_poly.pdbx_strand_id
1 'polypeptide(L)'
;MVEDDLMYSTFLEVYENHCARNDREADFPITDFKEQLNQAISGQISPEAVVDLRLQAYNEITKNYVSDGIFSQYMYKTLLSGNHMWAFKKQFAIQLAISSFMSFMLQIGGRSPNKILFAKNTGKIFQTDSHPAYDANGMIEFNEPVPFRLTRNMQVFFSHFGVEGLIVSAMCAAAQAVVSPKQSQHLWHQLAMFFRDELLSWSWRRPLGLNLGPATSGSSMNPADFKHKVTTNVISRITKIAPQSLSEEEENAVDPPQSVQRGVTELVEAALTPRNLCMMIQHGIPGFKP
;
A
#
# COMPACT_ATOMS: atom_id res chain seq x y z
N MET A 1 5.76 -13.37 21.70
CA MET A 1 7.19 -13.01 21.77
C MET A 1 7.51 -12.30 20.48
N VAL A 2 7.98 -11.08 20.51
CA VAL A 2 8.42 -10.31 19.32
C VAL A 2 9.93 -10.36 19.36
N GLU A 3 10.53 -10.89 18.28
CA GLU A 3 11.99 -10.94 18.12
C GLU A 3 12.40 -9.68 17.36
N ASP A 4 13.33 -8.92 17.93
CA ASP A 4 13.94 -7.75 17.28
C ASP A 4 15.15 -8.21 16.50
N ASP A 5 15.08 -8.10 15.17
CA ASP A 5 16.18 -8.45 14.27
C ASP A 5 16.84 -7.17 13.73
N LEU A 6 18.06 -6.91 14.17
CA LEU A 6 18.88 -5.76 13.77
C LEU A 6 19.13 -5.69 12.24
N MET A 7 18.89 -6.76 11.52
CA MET A 7 19.02 -6.79 10.05
C MET A 7 17.82 -6.14 9.36
N TYR A 8 16.70 -5.96 10.04
CA TYR A 8 15.57 -5.22 9.51
C TYR A 8 15.68 -3.72 9.80
N SER A 9 15.17 -2.92 8.89
CA SER A 9 15.05 -1.47 9.01
C SER A 9 13.73 -1.01 8.41
N THR A 10 13.16 0.05 8.96
CA THR A 10 11.96 0.68 8.40
C THR A 10 12.34 1.73 7.36
N PHE A 11 11.41 2.05 6.45
CA PHE A 11 11.63 3.17 5.53
C PHE A 11 11.68 4.51 6.27
N LEU A 12 11.01 4.62 7.42
CA LEU A 12 11.08 5.81 8.25
C LEU A 12 12.48 6.01 8.83
N GLU A 13 13.11 4.96 9.39
CA GLU A 13 14.47 5.02 9.89
C GLU A 13 15.48 5.43 8.82
N VAL A 14 15.34 4.94 7.59
CA VAL A 14 16.17 5.35 6.46
C VAL A 14 16.06 6.86 6.21
N TYR A 15 14.84 7.38 6.27
CA TYR A 15 14.59 8.81 6.08
C TYR A 15 15.12 9.66 7.23
N GLU A 16 14.84 9.27 8.47
CA GLU A 16 15.34 9.97 9.68
C GLU A 16 16.86 10.00 9.73
N ASN A 17 17.53 8.88 9.42
CA ASN A 17 18.98 8.81 9.30
C ASN A 17 19.54 9.71 8.20
N HIS A 18 18.81 9.85 7.09
CA HIS A 18 19.19 10.78 6.03
C HIS A 18 19.05 12.23 6.50
N CYS A 19 17.95 12.58 7.16
CA CYS A 19 17.73 13.91 7.72
C CYS A 19 18.78 14.27 8.77
N ALA A 20 19.06 13.38 9.73
CA ALA A 20 20.06 13.59 10.76
C ALA A 20 21.48 13.83 10.20
N ARG A 21 21.85 13.12 9.11
CA ARG A 21 23.16 13.32 8.46
C ARG A 21 23.29 14.65 7.70
N ASN A 22 22.17 15.27 7.35
CA ASN A 22 22.12 16.52 6.60
C ASN A 22 21.64 17.69 7.45
N ASP A 23 21.61 17.56 8.78
CA ASP A 23 21.11 18.56 9.73
C ASP A 23 19.72 19.11 9.34
N ARG A 24 18.81 18.20 8.92
CA ARG A 24 17.45 18.51 8.54
C ARG A 24 16.47 17.91 9.52
N GLU A 25 15.39 18.63 9.80
CA GLU A 25 14.29 18.12 10.61
C GLU A 25 13.40 17.19 9.78
N ALA A 26 13.16 15.97 10.28
CA ALA A 26 12.41 14.93 9.55
C ALA A 26 10.91 15.26 9.40
N ASP A 27 10.34 16.04 10.32
CA ASP A 27 8.91 16.39 10.31
C ASP A 27 8.62 17.72 9.63
N PHE A 28 9.66 18.51 9.34
CA PHE A 28 9.51 19.79 8.64
C PHE A 28 8.67 19.70 7.36
N PRO A 29 8.87 18.73 6.45
CA PRO A 29 8.09 18.66 5.21
C PRO A 29 6.59 18.43 5.44
N ILE A 30 6.21 17.77 6.54
CA ILE A 30 4.79 17.55 6.88
C ILE A 30 4.20 18.84 7.45
N THR A 31 4.95 19.55 8.27
CA THR A 31 4.54 20.83 8.87
C THR A 31 4.36 21.88 7.78
N ASP A 32 5.35 22.01 6.89
CA ASP A 32 5.31 22.93 5.76
C ASP A 32 4.12 22.63 4.82
N PHE A 33 3.87 21.35 4.50
CA PHE A 33 2.69 20.96 3.72
C PHE A 33 1.37 21.42 4.36
N LYS A 34 1.24 21.23 5.67
CA LYS A 34 0.02 21.66 6.40
C LYS A 34 -0.12 23.17 6.44
N GLU A 35 0.98 23.88 6.63
CA GLU A 35 0.99 25.35 6.65
C GLU A 35 0.62 25.94 5.29
N GLN A 36 1.19 25.45 4.20
CA GLN A 36 0.85 25.87 2.83
C GLN A 36 -0.64 25.65 2.54
N LEU A 37 -1.18 24.47 2.92
CA LEU A 37 -2.60 24.21 2.76
C LEU A 37 -3.49 25.13 3.60
N ASN A 38 -3.15 25.34 4.86
CA ASN A 38 -3.94 26.22 5.74
C ASN A 38 -3.94 27.66 5.25
N GLN A 39 -2.83 28.15 4.70
CA GLN A 39 -2.75 29.48 4.10
C GLN A 39 -3.57 29.58 2.82
N ALA A 40 -3.56 28.55 1.99
CA ALA A 40 -4.28 28.54 0.72
C ALA A 40 -5.80 28.34 0.89
N ILE A 41 -6.23 27.58 1.92
CA ILE A 41 -7.66 27.29 2.19
C ILE A 41 -8.25 28.35 3.12
N SER A 42 -8.12 29.62 2.79
CA SER A 42 -8.69 30.71 3.57
C SER A 42 -10.11 31.14 3.13
N GLY A 43 -10.81 30.35 2.30
CA GLY A 43 -12.16 30.62 1.79
C GLY A 43 -12.93 29.37 1.34
N GLN A 44 -14.14 29.60 0.79
CA GLN A 44 -14.90 28.52 0.13
C GLN A 44 -14.21 28.15 -1.19
N ILE A 45 -13.50 27.03 -1.19
CA ILE A 45 -12.77 26.51 -2.34
C ILE A 45 -13.47 25.22 -2.82
N SER A 46 -13.53 25.04 -4.14
CA SER A 46 -14.09 23.80 -4.71
C SER A 46 -13.22 22.58 -4.33
N PRO A 47 -13.80 21.37 -4.20
CA PRO A 47 -13.04 20.17 -3.88
C PRO A 47 -11.90 19.89 -4.86
N GLU A 48 -12.08 20.21 -6.14
CA GLU A 48 -11.05 20.04 -7.18
C GLU A 48 -9.87 20.98 -6.96
N ALA A 49 -10.13 22.24 -6.67
CA ALA A 49 -9.08 23.22 -6.38
C ALA A 49 -8.26 22.85 -5.12
N VAL A 50 -8.88 22.23 -4.12
CA VAL A 50 -8.16 21.70 -2.95
C VAL A 50 -7.18 20.58 -3.35
N VAL A 51 -7.57 19.70 -4.27
CA VAL A 51 -6.68 18.64 -4.78
C VAL A 51 -5.51 19.25 -5.55
N ASP A 52 -5.74 20.27 -6.36
CA ASP A 52 -4.68 20.92 -7.13
C ASP A 52 -3.69 21.68 -6.22
N LEU A 53 -4.18 22.34 -5.16
CA LEU A 53 -3.32 22.94 -4.14
C LEU A 53 -2.45 21.90 -3.40
N ARG A 54 -3.03 20.75 -3.06
CA ARG A 54 -2.28 19.64 -2.46
C ARG A 54 -1.21 19.11 -3.39
N LEU A 55 -1.54 18.97 -4.66
CA LEU A 55 -0.59 18.51 -5.67
C LEU A 55 0.55 19.51 -5.84
N GLN A 56 0.26 20.80 -5.83
CA GLN A 56 1.28 21.85 -5.88
C GLN A 56 2.21 21.79 -4.66
N ALA A 57 1.65 21.78 -3.44
CA ALA A 57 2.44 21.65 -2.22
C ALA A 57 3.28 20.36 -2.19
N TYR A 58 2.70 19.23 -2.63
CA TYR A 58 3.42 17.96 -2.77
C TYR A 58 4.62 18.07 -3.71
N ASN A 59 4.44 18.69 -4.89
CA ASN A 59 5.50 18.87 -5.87
C ASN A 59 6.62 19.80 -5.34
N GLU A 60 6.28 20.86 -4.62
CA GLU A 60 7.26 21.76 -4.00
C GLU A 60 8.09 21.04 -2.94
N ILE A 61 7.44 20.29 -2.05
CA ILE A 61 8.13 19.53 -1.01
C ILE A 61 9.03 18.46 -1.60
N THR A 62 8.54 17.73 -2.59
CA THR A 62 9.33 16.68 -3.24
C THR A 62 10.52 17.22 -4.01
N LYS A 63 10.42 18.44 -4.55
CA LYS A 63 11.52 19.09 -5.26
C LYS A 63 12.57 19.67 -4.32
N ASN A 64 12.15 20.27 -3.20
CA ASN A 64 13.01 21.08 -2.37
C ASN A 64 13.56 20.33 -1.14
N TYR A 65 12.79 19.41 -0.57
CA TYR A 65 13.10 18.82 0.74
C TYR A 65 13.35 17.32 0.71
N VAL A 66 12.61 16.54 -0.08
CA VAL A 66 12.67 15.09 -0.06
C VAL A 66 13.21 14.54 -1.38
N SER A 67 14.48 14.23 -1.41
CA SER A 67 15.17 13.66 -2.58
C SER A 67 14.61 12.25 -2.91
N ASP A 68 14.53 11.94 -4.19
CA ASP A 68 14.11 10.63 -4.71
C ASP A 68 15.15 9.53 -4.51
N GLY A 69 16.40 9.92 -4.26
CA GLY A 69 17.53 9.00 -4.16
C GLY A 69 17.86 8.55 -2.74
N ILE A 70 17.10 8.91 -1.70
CA ILE A 70 17.43 8.63 -0.30
C ILE A 70 17.61 7.13 -0.06
N PHE A 71 16.65 6.31 -0.51
CA PHE A 71 16.69 4.87 -0.36
C PHE A 71 17.84 4.24 -1.16
N SER A 72 18.04 4.69 -2.39
CA SER A 72 19.15 4.25 -3.24
C SER A 72 20.51 4.53 -2.58
N GLN A 73 20.72 5.76 -2.08
CA GLN A 73 21.95 6.15 -1.42
C GLN A 73 22.22 5.34 -0.14
N TYR A 74 21.16 5.06 0.63
CA TYR A 74 21.26 4.23 1.82
C TYR A 74 21.71 2.80 1.46
N MET A 75 21.09 2.19 0.46
CA MET A 75 21.41 0.83 0.04
C MET A 75 22.79 0.71 -0.60
N TYR A 76 23.24 1.70 -1.40
CA TYR A 76 24.60 1.73 -1.96
C TYR A 76 25.69 1.86 -0.88
N LYS A 77 25.39 2.48 0.25
CA LYS A 77 26.31 2.53 1.40
C LYS A 77 26.28 1.24 2.23
N THR A 78 25.15 0.53 2.24
CA THR A 78 24.95 -0.70 3.01
C THR A 78 25.51 -1.93 2.28
N LEU A 79 25.30 -2.00 0.96
CA LEU A 79 25.72 -3.12 0.12
C LEU A 79 26.86 -2.67 -0.80
N LEU A 80 28.09 -3.03 -0.42
CA LEU A 80 29.29 -2.62 -1.14
C LEU A 80 29.55 -3.41 -2.43
N SER A 81 28.96 -4.60 -2.57
CA SER A 81 29.15 -5.46 -3.73
C SER A 81 28.02 -5.30 -4.75
N GLY A 82 28.38 -5.08 -6.03
CA GLY A 82 27.40 -4.99 -7.11
C GLY A 82 26.52 -6.25 -7.27
N ASN A 83 27.11 -7.43 -7.05
CA ASN A 83 26.36 -8.71 -7.11
C ASN A 83 25.34 -8.79 -5.98
N HIS A 84 25.70 -8.40 -4.76
CA HIS A 84 24.76 -8.35 -3.63
C HIS A 84 23.67 -7.31 -3.86
N MET A 85 24.01 -6.15 -4.40
CA MET A 85 23.04 -5.12 -4.75
C MET A 85 22.04 -5.61 -5.80
N TRP A 86 22.50 -6.32 -6.81
CA TRP A 86 21.64 -6.89 -7.84
C TRP A 86 20.69 -7.98 -7.26
N ALA A 87 21.24 -8.90 -6.47
CA ALA A 87 20.45 -9.93 -5.81
C ALA A 87 19.40 -9.32 -4.85
N PHE A 88 19.81 -8.30 -4.08
CA PHE A 88 18.93 -7.54 -3.22
C PHE A 88 17.79 -6.89 -4.01
N LYS A 89 18.10 -6.13 -5.07
CA LYS A 89 17.08 -5.46 -5.89
C LYS A 89 16.07 -6.45 -6.45
N LYS A 90 16.52 -7.58 -6.96
CA LYS A 90 15.66 -8.63 -7.49
C LYS A 90 14.72 -9.19 -6.43
N GLN A 91 15.26 -9.59 -5.29
CA GLN A 91 14.45 -10.14 -4.19
C GLN A 91 13.49 -9.11 -3.61
N PHE A 92 13.96 -7.88 -3.42
CA PHE A 92 13.17 -6.78 -2.92
C PHE A 92 11.99 -6.44 -3.85
N ALA A 93 12.21 -6.39 -5.17
CA ALA A 93 11.17 -6.14 -6.14
C ALA A 93 10.07 -7.23 -6.13
N ILE A 94 10.47 -8.50 -6.08
CA ILE A 94 9.52 -9.63 -6.02
C ILE A 94 8.70 -9.58 -4.71
N GLN A 95 9.36 -9.37 -3.58
CA GLN A 95 8.71 -9.30 -2.28
C GLN A 95 7.77 -8.09 -2.18
N LEU A 96 8.21 -6.94 -2.69
CA LEU A 96 7.38 -5.74 -2.73
C LEU A 96 6.14 -5.96 -3.59
N ALA A 97 6.27 -6.57 -4.77
CA ALA A 97 5.16 -6.87 -5.66
C ALA A 97 4.12 -7.78 -4.99
N ILE A 98 4.57 -8.87 -4.37
CA ILE A 98 3.68 -9.83 -3.69
C ILE A 98 3.01 -9.16 -2.48
N SER A 99 3.77 -8.48 -1.63
CA SER A 99 3.24 -7.77 -0.45
C SER A 99 2.25 -6.68 -0.85
N SER A 100 2.55 -5.91 -1.90
CA SER A 100 1.66 -4.88 -2.44
C SER A 100 0.36 -5.46 -2.96
N PHE A 101 0.43 -6.56 -3.72
CA PHE A 101 -0.75 -7.25 -4.23
C PHE A 101 -1.62 -7.80 -3.09
N MET A 102 -1.02 -8.43 -2.09
CA MET A 102 -1.72 -8.91 -0.90
C MET A 102 -2.38 -7.78 -0.11
N SER A 103 -1.68 -6.65 0.05
CA SER A 103 -2.21 -5.46 0.72
C SER A 103 -3.42 -4.88 -0.02
N PHE A 104 -3.36 -4.86 -1.35
CA PHE A 104 -4.50 -4.46 -2.17
C PHE A 104 -5.67 -5.44 -2.06
N MET A 105 -5.42 -6.74 -2.20
CA MET A 105 -6.44 -7.78 -2.20
C MET A 105 -7.18 -7.85 -0.86
N LEU A 106 -6.44 -7.88 0.24
CA LEU A 106 -6.97 -8.01 1.60
C LEU A 106 -7.37 -6.66 2.23
N GLN A 107 -7.15 -5.56 1.52
CA GLN A 107 -7.37 -4.20 2.05
C GLN A 107 -6.66 -3.94 3.38
N ILE A 108 -5.40 -4.34 3.43
CA ILE A 108 -4.56 -4.05 4.58
C ILE A 108 -4.25 -2.54 4.58
N GLY A 109 -4.72 -1.86 5.61
CA GLY A 109 -4.38 -0.47 5.88
C GLY A 109 -3.01 -0.31 6.53
N GLY A 110 -2.72 0.90 7.02
CA GLY A 110 -1.51 1.13 7.80
C GLY A 110 -0.22 1.10 6.98
N ARG A 111 -0.24 1.63 5.78
CA ARG A 111 0.91 1.69 4.84
C ARG A 111 1.93 2.77 5.21
N SER A 112 2.04 3.07 6.49
CA SER A 112 3.01 4.03 7.00
C SER A 112 4.45 3.51 6.84
N PRO A 113 5.42 4.39 6.57
CA PRO A 113 6.83 3.98 6.36
C PRO A 113 7.47 3.32 7.58
N ASN A 114 6.90 3.49 8.77
CA ASN A 114 7.35 2.81 10.00
C ASN A 114 6.80 1.38 10.15
N LYS A 115 5.78 1.00 9.39
CA LYS A 115 5.15 -0.32 9.45
C LYS A 115 5.64 -1.30 8.39
N ILE A 116 6.40 -0.82 7.43
CA ILE A 116 7.00 -1.63 6.38
C ILE A 116 8.50 -1.74 6.64
N LEU A 117 8.96 -2.94 6.93
CA LEU A 117 10.35 -3.27 7.19
C LEU A 117 10.95 -4.02 6.00
N PHE A 118 12.23 -3.83 5.80
CA PHE A 118 13.00 -4.62 4.84
C PHE A 118 14.30 -5.13 5.48
N ALA A 119 14.67 -6.34 5.12
CA ALA A 119 15.95 -6.93 5.55
C ALA A 119 17.09 -6.36 4.71
N LYS A 120 18.04 -5.67 5.36
CA LYS A 120 19.16 -4.95 4.73
C LYS A 120 20.07 -5.83 3.89
N ASN A 121 20.15 -7.12 4.19
CA ASN A 121 21.01 -8.07 3.51
C ASN A 121 20.32 -8.86 2.40
N THR A 122 19.02 -9.18 2.55
CA THR A 122 18.31 -10.10 1.65
C THR A 122 17.24 -9.44 0.79
N GLY A 123 16.78 -8.24 1.16
CA GLY A 123 15.66 -7.58 0.47
C GLY A 123 14.29 -8.18 0.77
N LYS A 124 14.17 -9.04 1.80
CA LYS A 124 12.86 -9.51 2.26
C LYS A 124 12.07 -8.35 2.86
N ILE A 125 10.76 -8.34 2.62
CA ILE A 125 9.85 -7.32 3.16
C ILE A 125 8.97 -7.97 4.23
N PHE A 126 8.74 -7.22 5.29
CA PHE A 126 7.83 -7.59 6.36
C PHE A 126 6.94 -6.40 6.71
N GLN A 127 5.64 -6.62 6.77
CA GLN A 127 4.67 -5.61 7.22
C GLN A 127 4.21 -5.97 8.64
N THR A 128 4.40 -5.05 9.58
CA THR A 128 4.10 -5.29 11.01
C THR A 128 2.63 -5.27 11.32
N ASP A 129 1.83 -4.58 10.50
CA ASP A 129 0.39 -4.45 10.70
C ASP A 129 -0.33 -5.02 9.47
N SER A 130 -0.90 -6.18 9.63
CA SER A 130 -1.62 -6.90 8.56
C SER A 130 -3.12 -6.97 8.83
N HIS A 131 -3.66 -6.03 9.62
CA HIS A 131 -5.09 -6.00 9.88
C HIS A 131 -5.85 -5.41 8.69
N PRO A 132 -6.87 -6.11 8.20
CA PRO A 132 -7.77 -5.57 7.19
C PRO A 132 -8.53 -4.36 7.75
N ALA A 133 -8.65 -3.31 6.95
CA ALA A 133 -9.35 -2.08 7.32
C ALA A 133 -10.85 -2.18 7.02
N TYR A 134 -11.57 -3.07 7.73
CA TYR A 134 -13.02 -3.21 7.64
C TYR A 134 -13.70 -2.69 8.92
N ASP A 135 -14.84 -2.01 8.74
CA ASP A 135 -15.73 -1.62 9.83
C ASP A 135 -16.60 -2.79 10.31
N ALA A 136 -17.39 -2.57 11.36
CA ALA A 136 -18.32 -3.57 11.92
C ALA A 136 -19.39 -4.05 10.92
N ASN A 137 -19.61 -3.32 9.84
CA ASN A 137 -20.57 -3.66 8.78
C ASN A 137 -19.91 -4.41 7.61
N GLY A 138 -18.62 -4.75 7.70
CA GLY A 138 -17.89 -5.39 6.62
C GLY A 138 -17.64 -4.47 5.41
N MET A 139 -17.74 -3.15 5.63
CA MET A 139 -17.34 -2.14 4.66
C MET A 139 -15.91 -1.69 4.92
N ILE A 140 -15.28 -1.09 3.91
CA ILE A 140 -13.93 -0.54 4.08
C ILE A 140 -14.02 0.68 4.98
N GLU A 141 -13.28 0.64 6.09
CA GLU A 141 -13.24 1.73 7.05
C GLU A 141 -12.58 2.99 6.45
N PHE A 142 -11.49 2.80 5.70
CA PHE A 142 -10.76 3.87 5.04
C PHE A 142 -10.48 3.51 3.59
N ASN A 143 -11.01 4.30 2.68
CA ASN A 143 -10.70 4.17 1.26
C ASN A 143 -9.46 5.03 0.94
N GLU A 144 -8.28 4.43 1.09
CA GLU A 144 -7.03 5.12 0.75
C GLU A 144 -6.93 5.36 -0.77
N PRO A 145 -6.45 6.55 -1.19
CA PRO A 145 -6.36 6.90 -2.61
C PRO A 145 -5.41 6.02 -3.43
N VAL A 146 -4.40 5.42 -2.75
CA VAL A 146 -3.46 4.49 -3.41
C VAL A 146 -3.76 3.05 -3.05
N PRO A 147 -3.67 2.10 -3.99
CA PRO A 147 -3.93 0.68 -3.72
C PRO A 147 -2.88 0.03 -2.82
N PHE A 148 -1.64 0.48 -2.87
CA PHE A 148 -0.50 0.03 -2.04
C PHE A 148 0.59 1.11 -2.03
N ARG A 149 1.58 0.97 -1.13
CA ARG A 149 2.69 1.92 -1.06
C ARG A 149 3.73 1.61 -2.12
N LEU A 150 3.88 2.54 -3.06
CA LEU A 150 4.96 2.56 -4.04
C LEU A 150 5.42 4.01 -4.23
N THR A 151 6.51 4.37 -3.57
CA THR A 151 6.99 5.75 -3.53
C THR A 151 8.00 6.03 -4.63
N ARG A 152 8.28 7.32 -4.90
CA ARG A 152 9.31 7.76 -5.85
C ARG A 152 10.69 7.22 -5.50
N ASN A 153 11.02 7.13 -4.22
CA ASN A 153 12.27 6.54 -3.76
C ASN A 153 12.40 5.06 -4.16
N MET A 154 11.31 4.30 -4.08
CA MET A 154 11.28 2.92 -4.55
C MET A 154 11.39 2.87 -6.07
N GLN A 155 10.69 3.75 -6.81
CA GLN A 155 10.82 3.84 -8.27
C GLN A 155 12.25 4.09 -8.72
N VAL A 156 12.90 5.11 -8.14
CA VAL A 156 14.28 5.45 -8.48
C VAL A 156 15.24 4.32 -8.13
N PHE A 157 14.98 3.60 -7.05
CA PHE A 157 15.77 2.42 -6.70
C PHE A 157 15.71 1.31 -7.76
N PHE A 158 14.55 1.17 -8.42
CA PHE A 158 14.35 0.21 -9.51
C PHE A 158 14.62 0.79 -10.91
N SER A 159 15.09 2.04 -11.03
CA SER A 159 15.21 2.74 -12.30
C SER A 159 15.94 1.97 -13.41
N HIS A 160 16.89 1.09 -13.06
CA HIS A 160 17.63 0.28 -14.02
C HIS A 160 16.81 -0.87 -14.63
N PHE A 161 15.74 -1.31 -13.96
CA PHE A 161 14.87 -2.39 -14.41
C PHE A 161 13.49 -1.89 -14.82
N GLY A 162 13.15 -0.65 -14.43
CA GLY A 162 11.80 -0.12 -14.50
C GLY A 162 10.84 -0.81 -13.50
N VAL A 163 9.79 -0.10 -13.11
CA VAL A 163 8.70 -0.69 -12.31
C VAL A 163 7.91 -1.67 -13.16
N GLU A 164 7.75 -1.39 -14.46
CA GLU A 164 7.05 -2.21 -15.44
C GLU A 164 7.70 -3.58 -15.68
N GLY A 165 8.99 -3.72 -15.39
CA GLY A 165 9.71 -4.98 -15.55
C GLY A 165 9.36 -6.00 -14.46
N LEU A 166 10.19 -6.05 -13.43
CA LEU A 166 10.12 -7.13 -12.45
C LEU A 166 8.93 -7.03 -11.50
N ILE A 167 8.51 -5.82 -11.09
CA ILE A 167 7.40 -5.61 -10.15
C ILE A 167 6.08 -6.00 -10.82
N VAL A 168 5.80 -5.47 -12.00
CA VAL A 168 4.57 -5.78 -12.74
C VAL A 168 4.51 -7.27 -13.07
N SER A 169 5.60 -7.86 -13.54
CA SER A 169 5.66 -9.30 -13.87
C SER A 169 5.41 -10.18 -12.66
N ALA A 170 6.03 -9.88 -11.50
CA ALA A 170 5.81 -10.63 -10.27
C ALA A 170 4.39 -10.45 -9.73
N MET A 171 3.84 -9.24 -9.83
CA MET A 171 2.46 -8.95 -9.42
C MET A 171 1.45 -9.65 -10.34
N CYS A 172 1.70 -9.69 -11.65
CA CYS A 172 0.88 -10.44 -12.61
C CYS A 172 0.89 -11.94 -12.29
N ALA A 173 2.05 -12.51 -11.99
CA ALA A 173 2.14 -13.92 -11.60
C ALA A 173 1.34 -14.22 -10.32
N ALA A 174 1.42 -13.35 -9.32
CA ALA A 174 0.62 -13.47 -8.10
C ALA A 174 -0.89 -13.34 -8.37
N ALA A 175 -1.28 -12.38 -9.21
CA ALA A 175 -2.68 -12.17 -9.60
C ALA A 175 -3.23 -13.36 -10.39
N GLN A 176 -2.49 -13.88 -11.37
CA GLN A 176 -2.88 -15.05 -12.15
C GLN A 176 -3.07 -16.30 -11.26
N ALA A 177 -2.19 -16.49 -10.27
CA ALA A 177 -2.32 -17.60 -9.32
C ALA A 177 -3.64 -17.54 -8.52
N VAL A 178 -4.11 -16.33 -8.19
CA VAL A 178 -5.33 -16.12 -7.39
C VAL A 178 -6.60 -16.10 -8.24
N VAL A 179 -6.52 -15.59 -9.47
CA VAL A 179 -7.67 -15.45 -10.39
C VAL A 179 -8.08 -16.81 -10.97
N SER A 180 -7.21 -17.81 -10.99
CA SER A 180 -7.50 -19.13 -11.56
C SER A 180 -8.78 -19.73 -10.97
N PRO A 181 -9.77 -20.18 -11.80
CA PRO A 181 -11.03 -20.76 -11.33
C PRO A 181 -10.84 -21.97 -10.41
N LYS A 182 -9.78 -22.75 -10.63
CA LYS A 182 -9.44 -23.89 -9.76
C LYS A 182 -9.03 -23.47 -8.35
N GLN A 183 -8.53 -22.27 -8.19
CA GLN A 183 -8.07 -21.72 -6.91
C GLN A 183 -9.16 -20.95 -6.16
N SER A 184 -10.25 -20.52 -6.83
CA SER A 184 -11.27 -19.68 -6.24
C SER A 184 -11.96 -20.32 -5.03
N GLN A 185 -12.25 -21.63 -5.06
CA GLN A 185 -12.84 -22.36 -3.93
C GLN A 185 -11.86 -22.48 -2.76
N HIS A 186 -10.58 -22.78 -3.05
CA HIS A 186 -9.54 -22.84 -2.03
C HIS A 186 -9.30 -21.47 -1.39
N LEU A 187 -9.27 -20.43 -2.21
CA LEU A 187 -9.15 -19.05 -1.73
C LEU A 187 -10.32 -18.67 -0.81
N TRP A 188 -11.55 -19.02 -1.18
CA TRP A 188 -12.73 -18.80 -0.34
C TRP A 188 -12.57 -19.42 1.04
N HIS A 189 -12.15 -20.67 1.12
CA HIS A 189 -11.94 -21.35 2.40
C HIS A 189 -10.80 -20.71 3.21
N GLN A 190 -9.71 -20.35 2.57
CA GLN A 190 -8.58 -19.66 3.24
C GLN A 190 -8.98 -18.29 3.77
N LEU A 191 -9.71 -17.49 2.98
CA LEU A 191 -10.22 -16.20 3.41
C LEU A 191 -11.24 -16.34 4.56
N ALA A 192 -12.11 -17.34 4.50
CA ALA A 192 -13.05 -17.62 5.59
C ALA A 192 -12.34 -18.01 6.90
N MET A 193 -11.17 -18.65 6.81
CA MET A 193 -10.30 -18.91 7.98
C MET A 193 -9.55 -17.67 8.44
N PHE A 194 -9.08 -16.84 7.51
CA PHE A 194 -8.37 -15.60 7.82
C PHE A 194 -9.27 -14.56 8.52
N PHE A 195 -10.53 -14.45 8.09
CA PHE A 195 -11.53 -13.59 8.71
C PHE A 195 -12.30 -14.28 9.83
N ARG A 196 -11.63 -15.05 10.70
CA ARG A 196 -12.26 -15.66 11.87
C ARG A 196 -12.71 -14.61 12.88
N ASP A 197 -13.81 -14.92 13.57
CA ASP A 197 -14.43 -14.04 14.57
C ASP A 197 -13.46 -13.58 15.66
N GLU A 198 -12.49 -14.41 16.02
CA GLU A 198 -11.50 -14.11 17.06
C GLU A 198 -10.58 -12.94 16.69
N LEU A 199 -10.13 -12.88 15.42
CA LEU A 199 -9.29 -11.78 14.92
C LEU A 199 -10.11 -10.49 14.79
N LEU A 200 -11.34 -10.59 14.33
CA LEU A 200 -12.22 -9.45 14.14
C LEU A 200 -12.75 -8.92 15.46
N SER A 201 -13.17 -9.80 16.37
CA SER A 201 -13.62 -9.38 17.70
C SER A 201 -12.51 -8.72 18.51
N TRP A 202 -11.25 -9.06 18.24
CA TRP A 202 -10.10 -8.44 18.87
C TRP A 202 -9.85 -7.02 18.34
N SER A 203 -10.00 -6.79 17.04
CA SER A 203 -9.89 -5.45 16.44
C SER A 203 -11.02 -4.52 16.90
N TRP A 204 -12.23 -5.03 17.08
CA TRP A 204 -13.37 -4.26 17.58
C TRP A 204 -13.30 -3.92 19.06
N ARG A 205 -12.65 -4.78 19.87
CA ARG A 205 -12.45 -4.55 21.32
C ARG A 205 -11.31 -3.60 21.62
N ARG A 206 -10.45 -3.25 20.68
CA ARG A 206 -9.49 -2.18 20.88
C ARG A 206 -10.24 -0.85 20.94
N PRO A 207 -10.25 -0.16 22.10
CA PRO A 207 -10.64 1.24 22.11
C PRO A 207 -9.56 1.98 21.32
N LEU A 208 -9.80 2.27 20.06
CA LEU A 208 -9.24 3.45 19.45
C LEU A 208 -9.66 4.58 20.38
N GLY A 209 -8.77 5.22 21.11
CA GLY A 209 -8.98 6.20 22.16
C GLY A 209 -9.97 7.36 21.89
N LEU A 210 -10.91 7.11 21.04
CA LEU A 210 -12.12 7.85 20.78
C LEU A 210 -13.19 7.30 21.71
N ASN A 211 -13.62 8.12 22.67
CA ASN A 211 -14.81 7.93 23.46
C ASN A 211 -16.04 7.80 22.53
N LEU A 212 -16.19 6.63 21.94
CA LEU A 212 -17.45 6.20 21.38
C LEU A 212 -18.33 5.91 22.61
N GLY A 213 -19.30 6.79 22.85
CA GLY A 213 -20.34 6.59 23.87
C GLY A 213 -20.98 5.21 23.72
N PRO A 214 -21.78 4.79 24.72
CA PRO A 214 -22.35 3.45 24.78
C PRO A 214 -22.98 3.13 23.42
N ALA A 215 -22.58 2.00 22.84
CA ALA A 215 -23.06 1.53 21.55
C ALA A 215 -24.60 1.64 21.54
N THR A 216 -25.07 2.65 20.83
CA THR A 216 -26.48 2.72 20.46
C THR A 216 -26.76 1.43 19.72
N SER A 217 -27.71 0.69 20.22
CA SER A 217 -28.24 -0.59 19.75
C SER A 217 -28.65 -0.56 18.27
N GLY A 218 -27.69 -0.48 17.37
CA GLY A 218 -27.86 -0.64 15.95
C GLY A 218 -27.33 -2.03 15.59
N SER A 219 -28.18 -2.88 15.10
CA SER A 219 -28.04 -4.26 14.67
C SER A 219 -26.59 -4.68 14.42
N SER A 220 -25.97 -5.36 15.37
CA SER A 220 -24.71 -6.05 15.15
C SER A 220 -24.94 -7.08 14.06
N MET A 221 -24.28 -6.91 12.92
CA MET A 221 -24.33 -7.89 11.83
C MET A 221 -23.92 -9.26 12.36
N ASN A 222 -24.63 -10.31 11.96
CA ASN A 222 -24.26 -11.67 12.30
C ASN A 222 -22.81 -11.95 11.85
N PRO A 223 -21.94 -12.55 12.67
CA PRO A 223 -20.58 -12.89 12.28
C PRO A 223 -20.46 -13.67 10.96
N ALA A 224 -21.42 -14.54 10.68
CA ALA A 224 -21.45 -15.28 9.41
C ALA A 224 -21.70 -14.37 8.20
N ASP A 225 -22.60 -13.41 8.32
CA ASP A 225 -22.91 -12.45 7.27
C ASP A 225 -21.76 -11.48 7.04
N PHE A 226 -21.07 -11.09 8.11
CA PHE A 226 -19.86 -10.28 8.03
C PHE A 226 -18.77 -11.00 7.24
N LYS A 227 -18.45 -12.25 7.60
CA LYS A 227 -17.47 -13.06 6.87
C LYS A 227 -17.82 -13.17 5.38
N HIS A 228 -19.07 -13.48 5.09
CA HIS A 228 -19.56 -13.61 3.71
C HIS A 228 -19.35 -12.31 2.95
N LYS A 229 -19.72 -11.18 3.54
CA LYS A 229 -19.62 -9.86 2.91
C LYS A 229 -18.16 -9.47 2.64
N VAL A 230 -17.28 -9.62 3.66
CA VAL A 230 -15.84 -9.32 3.51
C VAL A 230 -15.20 -10.21 2.45
N THR A 231 -15.46 -11.51 2.49
CA THR A 231 -14.93 -12.45 1.49
C THR A 231 -15.43 -12.12 0.07
N THR A 232 -16.69 -11.77 -0.07
CA THR A 232 -17.26 -11.33 -1.35
C THR A 232 -16.58 -10.05 -1.84
N ASN A 233 -16.30 -9.10 -0.96
CA ASN A 233 -15.58 -7.88 -1.31
C ASN A 233 -14.14 -8.16 -1.81
N VAL A 234 -13.41 -9.06 -1.14
CA VAL A 234 -12.07 -9.48 -1.58
C VAL A 234 -12.13 -10.14 -2.96
N ILE A 235 -13.05 -11.08 -3.16
CA ILE A 235 -13.23 -11.76 -4.45
C ILE A 235 -13.60 -10.76 -5.55
N SER A 236 -14.52 -9.83 -5.28
CA SER A 236 -14.92 -8.81 -6.25
C SER A 236 -13.74 -7.91 -6.69
N ARG A 237 -12.77 -7.64 -5.80
CA ARG A 237 -11.55 -6.92 -6.14
C ARG A 237 -10.63 -7.72 -7.05
N ILE A 238 -10.49 -9.01 -6.78
CA ILE A 238 -9.70 -9.92 -7.63
C ILE A 238 -10.32 -9.99 -9.03
N THR A 239 -11.65 -10.14 -9.08
CA THR A 239 -12.39 -10.19 -10.35
C THR A 239 -12.27 -8.89 -11.16
N LYS A 240 -12.16 -7.73 -10.51
CA LYS A 240 -11.93 -6.45 -11.20
C LYS A 240 -10.58 -6.37 -11.91
N ILE A 241 -9.55 -7.05 -11.38
CA ILE A 241 -8.22 -7.09 -12.02
C ILE A 241 -8.25 -7.94 -13.29
N ALA A 242 -9.06 -8.99 -13.28
CA ALA A 242 -9.27 -9.86 -14.43
C ALA A 242 -10.78 -10.07 -14.59
N PRO A 243 -11.48 -9.15 -15.26
CA PRO A 243 -12.88 -9.36 -15.58
C PRO A 243 -12.99 -10.67 -16.36
N GLN A 244 -13.61 -11.68 -15.74
CA GLN A 244 -14.01 -12.87 -16.45
C GLN A 244 -15.03 -12.41 -17.49
N SER A 245 -14.80 -12.71 -18.76
CA SER A 245 -15.80 -12.54 -19.80
C SER A 245 -17.04 -13.30 -19.37
N LEU A 246 -18.11 -12.57 -19.02
CA LEU A 246 -19.37 -13.13 -18.56
C LEU A 246 -20.22 -13.71 -19.71
N SER A 247 -19.71 -13.69 -20.94
CA SER A 247 -20.37 -14.26 -22.12
C SER A 247 -19.42 -15.23 -22.81
N GLU A 248 -19.91 -16.46 -23.04
CA GLU A 248 -19.21 -17.49 -23.80
C GLU A 248 -18.81 -17.02 -25.23
N GLU A 249 -19.38 -15.92 -25.71
CA GLU A 249 -19.10 -15.32 -27.01
C GLU A 249 -17.85 -14.41 -27.00
N GLU A 250 -17.42 -13.90 -25.83
CA GLU A 250 -16.23 -13.06 -25.68
C GLU A 250 -14.97 -13.84 -25.25
N GLU A 251 -15.08 -15.11 -24.95
CA GLU A 251 -13.95 -15.98 -24.56
C GLU A 251 -12.83 -16.03 -25.62
N ASN A 252 -13.15 -15.67 -26.85
CA ASN A 252 -12.19 -15.62 -27.98
C ASN A 252 -11.55 -14.26 -28.21
N ALA A 253 -11.91 -13.22 -27.48
CA ALA A 253 -11.55 -11.84 -27.85
C ALA A 253 -10.36 -11.24 -27.05
N VAL A 254 -10.09 -11.68 -25.85
CA VAL A 254 -8.96 -11.16 -25.04
C VAL A 254 -8.30 -12.32 -24.31
N ASP A 255 -6.99 -12.51 -24.58
CA ASP A 255 -6.16 -13.48 -23.84
C ASP A 255 -6.22 -13.21 -22.31
N PRO A 256 -6.63 -14.17 -21.48
CA PRO A 256 -6.70 -13.99 -20.01
C PRO A 256 -5.43 -13.41 -19.39
N PRO A 257 -4.20 -13.73 -19.87
CA PRO A 257 -2.98 -13.10 -19.39
C PRO A 257 -2.91 -11.59 -19.65
N GLN A 258 -3.46 -11.11 -20.77
CA GLN A 258 -3.43 -9.68 -21.14
C GLN A 258 -4.39 -8.86 -20.29
N SER A 259 -5.55 -9.38 -19.91
CA SER A 259 -6.48 -8.70 -19.03
C SER A 259 -5.92 -8.52 -17.62
N VAL A 260 -5.25 -9.54 -17.07
CA VAL A 260 -4.57 -9.45 -15.77
C VAL A 260 -3.42 -8.44 -15.82
N GLN A 261 -2.62 -8.47 -16.88
CA GLN A 261 -1.53 -7.54 -17.04
C GLN A 261 -2.03 -6.09 -17.07
N ARG A 262 -3.09 -5.81 -17.80
CA ARG A 262 -3.72 -4.49 -17.86
C ARG A 262 -4.21 -4.05 -16.48
N GLY A 263 -4.96 -4.90 -15.76
CA GLY A 263 -5.46 -4.57 -14.43
C GLY A 263 -4.33 -4.31 -13.42
N VAL A 264 -3.24 -5.07 -13.47
CA VAL A 264 -2.06 -4.85 -12.63
C VAL A 264 -1.36 -3.55 -13.01
N THR A 265 -1.22 -3.23 -14.29
CA THR A 265 -0.61 -1.97 -14.74
C THR A 265 -1.41 -0.77 -14.26
N GLU A 266 -2.74 -0.80 -14.37
CA GLU A 266 -3.62 0.25 -13.86
C GLU A 266 -3.48 0.44 -12.33
N LEU A 267 -3.31 -0.65 -11.56
CA LEU A 267 -3.04 -0.56 -10.13
C LEU A 267 -1.69 0.08 -9.81
N VAL A 268 -0.65 -0.28 -10.55
CA VAL A 268 0.69 0.30 -10.39
C VAL A 268 0.68 1.79 -10.74
N GLU A 269 0.03 2.18 -11.83
CA GLU A 269 -0.14 3.58 -12.21
C GLU A 269 -0.91 4.36 -11.14
N ALA A 270 -2.00 3.81 -10.61
CA ALA A 270 -2.75 4.43 -9.52
C ALA A 270 -1.90 4.64 -8.25
N ALA A 271 -1.00 3.71 -7.94
CA ALA A 271 -0.09 3.82 -6.79
C ALA A 271 0.99 4.90 -6.99
N LEU A 272 1.40 5.14 -8.24
CA LEU A 272 2.48 6.07 -8.60
C LEU A 272 1.98 7.50 -8.88
N THR A 273 0.70 7.66 -9.14
CA THR A 273 0.12 8.95 -9.54
C THR A 273 0.30 9.99 -8.44
N PRO A 274 0.98 11.12 -8.69
CA PRO A 274 1.22 12.18 -7.69
C PRO A 274 -0.07 12.73 -7.08
N ARG A 275 -1.16 12.77 -7.86
CA ARG A 275 -2.49 13.20 -7.41
C ARG A 275 -3.04 12.29 -6.31
N ASN A 276 -2.79 10.98 -6.37
CA ASN A 276 -3.18 10.03 -5.33
C ASN A 276 -2.23 10.10 -4.13
N LEU A 277 -0.93 10.24 -4.38
CA LEU A 277 0.09 10.31 -3.34
C LEU A 277 -0.05 11.56 -2.47
N CYS A 278 -0.41 12.71 -3.04
CA CYS A 278 -0.61 13.94 -2.27
C CYS A 278 -1.82 13.84 -1.32
N MET A 279 -2.80 12.99 -1.63
CA MET A 279 -3.98 12.78 -0.80
C MET A 279 -3.70 11.86 0.41
N MET A 280 -2.62 11.06 0.38
CA MET A 280 -2.28 10.12 1.46
C MET A 280 -1.96 10.82 2.79
N ILE A 281 -1.55 12.07 2.77
CA ILE A 281 -1.24 12.84 4.00
C ILE A 281 -2.47 12.98 4.91
N GLN A 282 -3.69 13.01 4.37
CA GLN A 282 -4.92 13.05 5.16
C GLN A 282 -5.09 11.82 6.04
N HIS A 283 -4.55 10.69 5.59
CA HIS A 283 -4.56 9.41 6.31
C HIS A 283 -3.34 9.25 7.24
N GLY A 284 -2.57 10.33 7.48
CA GLY A 284 -1.35 10.30 8.28
C GLY A 284 -0.18 9.57 7.61
N ILE A 285 -0.26 9.33 6.30
CA ILE A 285 0.72 8.58 5.53
C ILE A 285 1.33 9.49 4.46
N PRO A 286 2.46 10.17 4.74
CA PRO A 286 3.05 11.05 3.75
C PRO A 286 3.57 10.26 2.54
N GLY A 287 2.96 10.49 1.38
CA GLY A 287 3.33 9.84 0.11
C GLY A 287 4.71 10.26 -0.44
N PHE A 288 5.28 11.36 0.07
CA PHE A 288 6.60 11.84 -0.33
C PHE A 288 7.76 11.22 0.49
N LYS A 289 7.52 10.66 1.68
CA LYS A 289 8.55 9.94 2.44
C LYS A 289 8.87 8.61 1.74
N PRO A 290 10.13 8.11 1.83
CA PRO A 290 10.53 6.83 1.25
C PRO A 290 9.64 5.65 1.58
#